data_361d6889cbc9003044645864c2dde7f1
#
_entry.id   361d6889cbc9003044645864c2dde7f1
#
_cell.length_a   1.000
_cell.length_b   1.000
_cell.length_c   1.000
_cell.angle_alpha   90.00
_cell.angle_beta   90.00
_cell.angle_gamma   90.00
#
_symmetry.space_group_name_H-M   'P 1'
#
loop_
_entity.id
_entity.type
_entity.pdbx_description
1 polymer ?
#
loop_
_entity_poly.entity_id
_entity_poly.type
_entity_poly.pdbx_seq_one_letter_code
_entity_poly.pdbx_strand_id
1 'polypeptide(L)'
;MFGSVWEWAGKIRHSELSIGVKAYLVLMELKKLSDDIAYWKANKTFSTIETATRIHHRAVVIHSFQNGNGRWSRMLANIYMRQNRLMPVKWQDDLLSKENVKRDAYIEALKKADTGEYEDLIAMHGVTYWL
;
A
#
# COMPACT_ATOMS: atom_id res chain seq x y z
N MET A 1 -12.75 -1.04 13.46
CA MET A 1 -12.24 -0.08 12.53
C MET A 1 -12.19 -0.59 11.10
N PHE A 2 -11.81 -1.83 10.91
CA PHE A 2 -11.80 -2.45 9.60
C PHE A 2 -13.07 -3.21 9.28
N GLY A 3 -14.11 -3.16 10.13
CA GLY A 3 -15.26 -4.04 10.04
C GLY A 3 -15.89 -4.09 8.65
N SER A 4 -16.36 -2.92 8.15
CA SER A 4 -17.02 -2.86 6.84
C SER A 4 -16.06 -3.15 5.70
N VAL A 5 -14.80 -2.76 5.84
CA VAL A 5 -13.78 -3.05 4.84
C VAL A 5 -13.48 -4.54 4.81
N TRP A 6 -13.40 -5.17 5.98
CA TRP A 6 -13.09 -6.59 6.06
C TRP A 6 -14.21 -7.50 5.60
N GLU A 7 -15.48 -7.10 5.79
CA GLU A 7 -16.58 -7.85 5.23
C GLU A 7 -16.44 -7.98 3.73
N TRP A 8 -16.01 -6.92 3.10
CA TRP A 8 -15.85 -6.84 1.66
C TRP A 8 -14.51 -7.39 1.21
N ALA A 9 -13.44 -7.03 1.90
CA ALA A 9 -12.07 -7.35 1.54
C ALA A 9 -11.54 -8.58 2.27
N GLY A 10 -12.33 -9.15 3.19
CA GLY A 10 -11.89 -10.28 4.01
C GLY A 10 -11.71 -11.57 3.25
N LYS A 11 -12.14 -11.61 1.99
CA LYS A 11 -11.96 -12.80 1.16
C LYS A 11 -10.70 -12.63 0.32
N ILE A 12 -9.62 -13.21 0.79
CA ILE A 12 -8.38 -13.26 0.05
C ILE A 12 -8.60 -14.07 -1.22
N ARG A 13 -8.03 -13.59 -2.32
CA ARG A 13 -8.20 -14.27 -3.61
C ARG A 13 -7.58 -15.66 -3.60
N HIS A 14 -8.25 -16.58 -4.26
CA HIS A 14 -7.75 -17.92 -4.52
C HIS A 14 -7.41 -18.13 -5.98
N SER A 15 -7.72 -17.15 -6.84
CA SER A 15 -7.47 -17.25 -8.26
C SER A 15 -6.17 -16.56 -8.64
N GLU A 16 -5.55 -17.05 -9.71
CA GLU A 16 -4.40 -16.37 -10.28
C GLU A 16 -4.86 -15.16 -11.07
N LEU A 17 -4.14 -14.06 -10.93
CA LEU A 17 -4.37 -12.85 -11.69
C LEU A 17 -3.13 -12.52 -12.50
N SER A 18 -3.27 -11.64 -13.48
CA SER A 18 -2.14 -11.22 -14.32
C SER A 18 -1.08 -10.42 -13.55
N ILE A 19 -1.43 -9.89 -12.38
CA ILE A 19 -0.54 -9.13 -11.53
C ILE A 19 -0.62 -9.67 -10.10
N GLY A 20 0.42 -9.37 -9.32
CA GLY A 20 0.50 -9.83 -7.95
C GLY A 20 1.24 -11.15 -7.81
N VAL A 21 1.37 -11.61 -6.58
CA VAL A 21 2.01 -12.89 -6.29
C VAL A 21 1.07 -14.04 -6.64
N LYS A 22 1.61 -15.23 -6.73
CA LYS A 22 0.79 -16.43 -6.92
C LYS A 22 -0.25 -16.54 -5.83
N ALA A 23 -1.47 -16.98 -6.17
CA ALA A 23 -2.59 -17.03 -5.22
C ALA A 23 -2.25 -17.80 -3.96
N TYR A 24 -1.55 -18.91 -4.08
CA TYR A 24 -1.20 -19.73 -2.92
C TYR A 24 -0.15 -19.08 -2.00
N LEU A 25 0.51 -18.02 -2.45
CA LEU A 25 1.51 -17.30 -1.66
C LEU A 25 0.94 -16.11 -0.90
N VAL A 26 -0.31 -15.72 -1.15
CA VAL A 26 -0.88 -14.48 -0.59
C VAL A 26 -0.81 -14.48 0.94
N LEU A 27 -1.30 -15.54 1.59
CA LEU A 27 -1.28 -15.59 3.05
C LEU A 27 0.14 -15.54 3.61
N MET A 28 1.07 -16.23 2.99
CA MET A 28 2.46 -16.23 3.41
C MET A 28 3.08 -14.83 3.27
N GLU A 29 2.81 -14.16 2.14
CA GLU A 29 3.35 -12.82 1.91
C GLU A 29 2.73 -11.79 2.85
N LEU A 30 1.45 -11.93 3.18
CA LEU A 30 0.83 -11.06 4.19
C LEU A 30 1.44 -11.26 5.57
N LYS A 31 1.73 -12.50 5.94
CA LYS A 31 2.40 -12.80 7.20
C LYS A 31 3.80 -12.19 7.24
N LYS A 32 4.55 -12.32 6.15
CA LYS A 32 5.87 -11.71 6.04
C LYS A 32 5.80 -10.19 6.17
N LEU A 33 4.84 -9.57 5.52
CA LEU A 33 4.65 -8.13 5.63
C LEU A 33 4.36 -7.72 7.09
N SER A 34 3.49 -8.44 7.76
CA SER A 34 3.17 -8.17 9.16
C SER A 34 4.42 -8.27 10.05
N ASP A 35 5.22 -9.31 9.84
CA ASP A 35 6.46 -9.50 10.60
C ASP A 35 7.47 -8.39 10.30
N ASP A 36 7.58 -7.99 9.03
CA ASP A 36 8.49 -6.92 8.63
C ASP A 36 8.08 -5.58 9.22
N ILE A 37 6.78 -5.27 9.26
CA ILE A 37 6.28 -4.03 9.87
C ILE A 37 6.68 -3.99 11.35
N ALA A 38 6.47 -5.09 12.06
CA ALA A 38 6.82 -5.17 13.48
C ALA A 38 8.33 -4.96 13.68
N TYR A 39 9.13 -5.57 12.81
CA TYR A 39 10.59 -5.43 12.86
C TYR A 39 11.02 -4.00 12.57
N TRP A 40 10.48 -3.39 11.51
CA TRP A 40 10.84 -2.02 11.14
C TRP A 40 10.51 -1.02 12.24
N LYS A 41 9.36 -1.20 12.89
CA LYS A 41 8.95 -0.33 13.98
C LYS A 41 9.83 -0.52 15.21
N ALA A 42 10.09 -1.76 15.60
CA ALA A 42 10.89 -2.07 16.79
C ALA A 42 12.32 -1.59 16.66
N ASN A 43 12.90 -1.69 15.47
CA ASN A 43 14.30 -1.35 15.21
C ASN A 43 14.49 0.04 14.62
N LYS A 44 13.40 0.77 14.39
CA LYS A 44 13.44 2.10 13.77
C LYS A 44 14.25 2.09 12.48
N THR A 45 14.03 1.06 11.66
CA THR A 45 14.80 0.82 10.44
C THR A 45 14.61 1.95 9.43
N PHE A 46 13.37 2.44 9.32
CA PHE A 46 13.01 3.52 8.40
C PHE A 46 12.21 4.58 9.17
N SER A 47 12.14 5.79 8.60
CA SER A 47 11.22 6.82 9.11
C SER A 47 9.79 6.30 9.03
N THR A 48 8.88 6.93 9.76
CA THR A 48 7.46 6.56 9.73
C THR A 48 6.90 6.68 8.30
N ILE A 49 7.25 7.77 7.59
CA ILE A 49 6.79 7.99 6.23
C ILE A 49 7.35 6.92 5.29
N GLU A 50 8.62 6.60 5.40
CA GLU A 50 9.20 5.55 4.56
C GLU A 50 8.61 4.19 4.89
N THR A 51 8.37 3.89 6.16
CA THR A 51 7.72 2.64 6.56
C THR A 51 6.32 2.53 5.94
N ALA A 52 5.53 3.61 6.04
CA ALA A 52 4.21 3.64 5.42
C ALA A 52 4.29 3.43 3.91
N THR A 53 5.27 4.04 3.26
CA THR A 53 5.51 3.89 1.83
C THR A 53 5.81 2.44 1.46
N ARG A 54 6.65 1.78 2.24
CA ARG A 54 7.01 0.38 1.99
C ARG A 54 5.84 -0.56 2.25
N ILE A 55 5.01 -0.27 3.25
CA ILE A 55 3.77 -1.01 3.50
C ILE A 55 2.86 -0.89 2.28
N HIS A 56 2.66 0.32 1.80
CA HIS A 56 1.84 0.60 0.63
C HIS A 56 2.31 -0.22 -0.58
N HIS A 57 3.60 -0.13 -0.89
CA HIS A 57 4.17 -0.82 -2.03
C HIS A 57 4.03 -2.35 -1.90
N ARG A 58 4.36 -2.90 -0.72
CA ARG A 58 4.24 -4.33 -0.49
C ARG A 58 2.81 -4.81 -0.65
N ALA A 59 1.84 -4.03 -0.15
CA ALA A 59 0.44 -4.37 -0.31
C ALA A 59 0.03 -4.42 -1.78
N VAL A 60 0.52 -3.47 -2.59
CA VAL A 60 0.28 -3.47 -4.04
C VAL A 60 0.88 -4.71 -4.69
N VAL A 61 2.12 -5.05 -4.36
CA VAL A 61 2.82 -6.20 -4.93
C VAL A 61 2.11 -7.51 -4.60
N ILE A 62 1.63 -7.66 -3.37
CA ILE A 62 0.93 -8.88 -2.97
C ILE A 62 -0.38 -9.03 -3.70
N HIS A 63 -1.11 -7.92 -3.91
CA HIS A 63 -2.38 -7.93 -4.62
C HIS A 63 -3.33 -8.98 -4.02
N SER A 64 -3.67 -8.79 -2.74
CA SER A 64 -4.31 -9.81 -1.90
C SER A 64 -5.73 -10.17 -2.30
N PHE A 65 -6.45 -9.26 -2.94
CA PHE A 65 -7.87 -9.40 -3.21
C PHE A 65 -8.15 -9.43 -4.71
N GLN A 66 -9.34 -9.88 -5.09
CA GLN A 66 -9.75 -9.91 -6.49
C GLN A 66 -9.84 -8.49 -7.06
N ASN A 67 -10.33 -7.55 -6.24
CA ASN A 67 -10.41 -6.14 -6.62
C ASN A 67 -10.28 -5.29 -5.36
N GLY A 68 -10.12 -3.97 -5.55
CA GLY A 68 -9.99 -3.05 -4.42
C GLY A 68 -8.60 -2.98 -3.82
N ASN A 69 -7.59 -3.57 -4.46
CA ASN A 69 -6.23 -3.63 -3.91
C ASN A 69 -5.59 -2.26 -3.77
N GLY A 70 -5.84 -1.34 -4.69
CA GLY A 70 -5.32 0.02 -4.60
C GLY A 70 -5.84 0.75 -3.37
N ARG A 71 -7.14 0.67 -3.13
CA ARG A 71 -7.75 1.28 -1.95
C ARG A 71 -7.24 0.66 -0.65
N TRP A 72 -7.11 -0.66 -0.64
CA TRP A 72 -6.61 -1.37 0.53
C TRP A 72 -5.17 -0.95 0.87
N SER A 73 -4.30 -0.88 -0.12
CA SER A 73 -2.91 -0.52 0.10
C SER A 73 -2.76 0.93 0.58
N ARG A 74 -3.54 1.86 0.02
CA ARG A 74 -3.52 3.24 0.48
C ARG A 74 -4.05 3.38 1.90
N MET A 75 -5.11 2.65 2.23
CA MET A 75 -5.68 2.68 3.56
C MET A 75 -4.73 2.08 4.60
N LEU A 76 -4.08 0.98 4.27
CA LEU A 76 -3.16 0.33 5.19
C LEU A 76 -2.00 1.26 5.55
N ALA A 77 -1.43 1.94 4.56
CA ALA A 77 -0.37 2.92 4.79
C ALA A 77 -0.86 4.07 5.67
N ASN A 78 -2.07 4.58 5.41
CA ASN A 78 -2.65 5.67 6.18
C ASN A 78 -2.93 5.29 7.62
N ILE A 79 -3.35 4.06 7.86
CA ILE A 79 -3.55 3.57 9.22
C ILE A 79 -2.24 3.55 9.99
N TYR A 80 -1.17 3.07 9.35
CA TYR A 80 0.15 3.07 9.98
C TYR A 80 0.60 4.50 10.32
N MET A 81 0.42 5.45 9.39
CA MET A 81 0.76 6.84 9.63
C MET A 81 -0.03 7.40 10.82
N ARG A 82 -1.34 7.17 10.86
CA ARG A 82 -2.19 7.64 11.95
C ARG A 82 -1.79 7.02 13.30
N GLN A 83 -1.49 5.75 13.33
CA GLN A 83 -1.04 5.08 14.55
C GLN A 83 0.28 5.64 15.07
N ASN A 84 1.06 6.24 14.20
CA ASN A 84 2.34 6.85 14.56
C ASN A 84 2.27 8.38 14.58
N ARG A 85 1.06 8.92 14.73
CA ARG A 85 0.80 10.34 14.96
C ARG A 85 1.17 11.25 13.78
N LEU A 86 1.12 10.72 12.57
CA LEU A 86 1.26 11.51 11.35
C LEU A 86 -0.10 11.65 10.68
N MET A 87 -0.28 12.75 9.95
CA MET A 87 -1.49 12.95 9.17
C MET A 87 -1.52 11.97 8.00
N PRO A 88 -2.63 11.24 7.83
CA PRO A 88 -2.73 10.35 6.68
C PRO A 88 -2.80 11.14 5.38
N VAL A 89 -2.34 10.51 4.30
CA VAL A 89 -2.42 11.12 2.97
C VAL A 89 -3.87 11.15 2.52
N LYS A 90 -4.29 12.28 2.00
CA LYS A 90 -5.63 12.44 1.44
C LYS A 90 -5.57 12.13 -0.06
N TRP A 91 -5.76 10.88 -0.39
CA TRP A 91 -5.76 10.43 -1.79
C TRP A 91 -7.02 10.92 -2.48
N GLN A 92 -6.86 11.43 -3.70
CA GLN A 92 -8.00 11.93 -4.45
C GLN A 92 -8.64 10.83 -5.29
N ASP A 93 -9.96 10.88 -5.41
CA ASP A 93 -10.71 9.89 -6.18
C ASP A 93 -10.32 9.87 -7.64
N ASP A 94 -9.88 11.00 -8.19
CA ASP A 94 -9.47 11.08 -9.58
C ASP A 94 -8.21 10.28 -9.89
N LEU A 95 -7.48 9.81 -8.87
CA LEU A 95 -6.40 8.84 -9.09
C LEU A 95 -6.92 7.52 -9.68
N LEU A 96 -8.22 7.27 -9.55
CA LEU A 96 -8.84 6.07 -10.09
C LEU A 96 -9.29 6.25 -11.54
N SER A 97 -9.26 7.48 -12.06
CA SER A 97 -9.61 7.77 -13.44
C SER A 97 -8.51 7.30 -14.39
N LYS A 98 -8.91 6.69 -15.51
CA LYS A 98 -7.97 6.12 -16.48
C LYS A 98 -7.09 7.16 -17.18
N GLU A 99 -7.53 8.41 -17.26
CA GLU A 99 -6.82 9.45 -18.01
C GLU A 99 -6.36 10.58 -17.10
N ASN A 100 -5.84 10.24 -15.93
CA ASN A 100 -5.41 11.23 -14.97
C ASN A 100 -3.88 11.23 -14.88
N VAL A 101 -3.28 12.41 -15.01
CA VAL A 101 -1.82 12.59 -14.94
C VAL A 101 -1.30 12.17 -13.56
N LYS A 102 -2.06 12.45 -12.50
CA LYS A 102 -1.67 12.05 -11.14
C LYS A 102 -1.65 10.53 -10.98
N ARG A 103 -2.59 9.86 -11.62
CA ARG A 103 -2.62 8.41 -11.63
C ARG A 103 -1.39 7.85 -12.34
N ASP A 104 -1.01 8.44 -13.46
CA ASP A 104 0.18 8.02 -14.20
C ASP A 104 1.44 8.20 -13.36
N ALA A 105 1.57 9.33 -12.66
CA ALA A 105 2.69 9.58 -11.77
C ALA A 105 2.73 8.58 -10.62
N TYR A 106 1.57 8.23 -10.07
CA TYR A 106 1.46 7.24 -9.01
C TYR A 106 1.90 5.86 -9.50
N ILE A 107 1.43 5.43 -10.66
CA ILE A 107 1.81 4.14 -11.22
C ILE A 107 3.32 4.10 -11.51
N GLU A 108 3.88 5.18 -12.05
CA GLU A 108 5.32 5.27 -12.29
C GLU A 108 6.10 5.16 -10.97
N ALA A 109 5.63 5.82 -9.91
CA ALA A 109 6.28 5.74 -8.62
C ALA A 109 6.27 4.31 -8.08
N LEU A 110 5.16 3.59 -8.25
CA LEU A 110 5.07 2.18 -7.87
C LEU A 110 6.04 1.31 -8.66
N LYS A 111 6.16 1.55 -9.98
CA LYS A 111 7.09 0.81 -10.83
C LYS A 111 8.54 1.05 -10.42
N LYS A 112 8.89 2.28 -10.07
CA LYS A 112 10.23 2.60 -9.58
C LYS A 112 10.50 1.88 -8.26
N ALA A 113 9.52 1.81 -7.39
CA ALA A 113 9.65 1.10 -6.12
C ALA A 113 9.91 -0.40 -6.33
N ASP A 114 9.41 -0.99 -7.43
CA ASP A 114 9.69 -2.38 -7.78
C ASP A 114 11.19 -2.63 -7.97
N THR A 115 11.95 -1.60 -8.36
CA THR A 115 13.39 -1.71 -8.54
C THR A 115 14.19 -1.15 -7.35
N GLY A 116 13.52 -0.84 -6.25
CA GLY A 116 14.15 -0.32 -5.05
C GLY A 116 14.26 1.19 -4.98
N GLU A 117 13.69 1.92 -5.92
CA GLU A 117 13.70 3.38 -5.94
C GLU A 117 12.38 3.90 -5.35
N TYR A 118 12.41 4.25 -4.07
CA TYR A 118 11.21 4.64 -3.32
C TYR A 118 10.99 6.14 -3.23
N GLU A 119 11.92 6.97 -3.71
CA GLU A 119 11.90 8.42 -3.49
C GLU A 119 10.60 9.09 -3.93
N ASP A 120 10.12 8.76 -5.12
CA ASP A 120 8.90 9.36 -5.64
C ASP A 120 7.68 8.95 -4.83
N LEU A 121 7.61 7.68 -4.45
CA LEU A 121 6.50 7.18 -3.65
C LEU A 121 6.55 7.74 -2.22
N ILE A 122 7.74 7.87 -1.65
CA ILE A 122 7.93 8.50 -0.34
C ILE A 122 7.43 9.95 -0.38
N ALA A 123 7.76 10.67 -1.44
CA ALA A 123 7.32 12.06 -1.59
C ALA A 123 5.80 12.17 -1.59
N MET A 124 5.11 11.21 -2.19
CA MET A 124 3.64 11.19 -2.21
C MET A 124 3.06 10.97 -0.83
N HIS A 125 3.73 10.22 0.03
CA HIS A 125 3.29 9.98 1.40
C HIS A 125 3.66 11.12 2.34
N GLY A 126 4.55 12.00 1.93
CA GLY A 126 5.01 13.11 2.74
C GLY A 126 4.13 14.34 2.71
N VAL A 127 3.04 14.33 1.93
CA VAL A 127 2.12 15.47 1.83
C VAL A 127 0.83 15.15 2.57
N THR A 128 0.24 16.19 3.20
CA THR A 128 -0.99 16.01 3.98
C THR A 128 -2.20 15.72 3.09
N TYR A 129 -2.16 16.23 1.87
CA TYR A 129 -3.15 15.88 0.88
C TYR A 129 -2.49 15.96 -0.49
N TRP A 130 -3.01 15.18 -1.37
CA TRP A 130 -2.44 15.01 -2.69
C TRP A 130 -3.31 15.77 -3.69
N LEU A 131 -2.74 16.76 -4.32
CA LEU A 131 -3.47 17.61 -5.27
C LEU A 131 -3.37 17.11 -6.69
#